data_821e1c3738f3671545fc41152fb6e6ec
#
_entry.id   821e1c3738f3671545fc41152fb6e6ec
#
_cell.length_a   1.000
_cell.length_b   1.000
_cell.length_c   1.000
_cell.angle_alpha   90.00
_cell.angle_beta   90.00
_cell.angle_gamma   90.00
#
_symmetry.space_group_name_H-M   'P 1'
#
loop_
_entity.id
_entity.type
_entity.pdbx_description
1 polymer ?
#
loop_
_entity_poly.entity_id
_entity_poly.type
_entity_poly.pdbx_seq_one_letter_code
_entity_poly.pdbx_strand_id
1 'polypeptide(L)'
;MKIRNRNSKLFTKLFKNKSWCKIQKQEPNAQSSWYGFNLILTGNLKNKRREIIRKLIKNKIEVRPTMTGNFLNNPVMKFLDYEAKGTFKNAKFIDQNGFFVGNYPKNLNKELNFLYKILEKEAS
;
A
#
# COMPACT_ATOMS: atom_id res chain seq x y z
N MET A 1 -16.13 12.17 3.89
CA MET A 1 -16.14 10.76 4.28
C MET A 1 -16.89 9.86 3.30
N LYS A 2 -18.14 10.14 2.90
CA LYS A 2 -18.94 9.30 1.97
C LYS A 2 -18.22 8.93 0.65
N ILE A 3 -17.58 9.90 -0.02
CA ILE A 3 -16.89 9.66 -1.31
C ILE A 3 -15.68 8.75 -1.12
N ARG A 4 -14.85 8.98 -0.09
CA ARG A 4 -13.70 8.11 0.21
C ARG A 4 -14.12 6.67 0.50
N ASN A 5 -15.22 6.48 1.21
CA ASN A 5 -15.77 5.14 1.50
C ASN A 5 -16.33 4.46 0.23
N ARG A 6 -16.88 5.23 -0.72
CA ARG A 6 -17.26 4.70 -2.03
C ARG A 6 -16.04 4.24 -2.83
N ASN A 7 -15.01 5.05 -2.88
CA ASN A 7 -13.75 4.70 -3.54
C ASN A 7 -13.11 3.45 -2.90
N SER A 8 -13.16 3.32 -1.56
CA SER A 8 -12.58 2.16 -0.87
C SER A 8 -13.30 0.86 -1.20
N LYS A 9 -14.63 0.89 -1.41
CA LYS A 9 -15.39 -0.29 -1.87
C LYS A 9 -14.89 -0.75 -3.26
N LEU A 10 -14.68 0.19 -4.17
CA LEU A 10 -14.14 -0.13 -5.50
C LEU A 10 -12.70 -0.65 -5.40
N PHE A 11 -11.84 0.03 -4.64
CA PHE A 11 -10.46 -0.40 -4.40
C PHE A 11 -10.43 -1.83 -3.85
N THR A 12 -11.21 -2.12 -2.82
CA THR A 12 -11.30 -3.46 -2.26
C THR A 12 -11.78 -4.48 -3.29
N LYS A 13 -12.79 -4.15 -4.09
CA LYS A 13 -13.29 -5.04 -5.16
C LYS A 13 -12.20 -5.38 -6.18
N LEU A 14 -11.39 -4.41 -6.58
CA LEU A 14 -10.34 -4.59 -7.59
C LEU A 14 -9.15 -5.41 -7.07
N PHE A 15 -8.71 -5.13 -5.85
CA PHE A 15 -7.43 -5.61 -5.33
C PHE A 15 -7.54 -6.78 -4.34
N LYS A 16 -8.73 -7.06 -3.81
CA LYS A 16 -8.96 -8.18 -2.91
C LYS A 16 -8.69 -9.51 -3.62
N ASN A 17 -8.04 -10.44 -2.91
CA ASN A 17 -7.75 -11.80 -3.37
C ASN A 17 -6.83 -11.90 -4.61
N LYS A 18 -6.01 -10.88 -4.88
CA LYS A 18 -4.97 -10.97 -5.89
C LYS A 18 -3.73 -11.66 -5.32
N SER A 19 -3.11 -12.56 -6.09
CA SER A 19 -1.89 -13.26 -5.68
C SER A 19 -0.67 -12.33 -5.60
N TRP A 20 -0.68 -11.26 -6.37
CA TRP A 20 0.43 -10.31 -6.51
C TRP A 20 0.36 -9.10 -5.57
N CYS A 21 -0.72 -8.94 -4.80
CA CYS A 21 -0.78 -7.91 -3.76
C CYS A 21 -1.65 -8.31 -2.57
N LYS A 22 -1.35 -7.70 -1.42
CA LYS A 22 -2.21 -7.69 -0.24
C LYS A 22 -2.65 -6.26 0.04
N ILE A 23 -3.89 -6.11 0.48
CA ILE A 23 -4.46 -4.82 0.89
C ILE A 23 -4.87 -4.88 2.37
N GLN A 24 -4.95 -3.72 2.98
CA GLN A 24 -5.41 -3.60 4.36
C GLN A 24 -6.88 -4.05 4.46
N LYS A 25 -7.18 -4.88 5.45
CA LYS A 25 -8.54 -5.23 5.84
C LYS A 25 -9.02 -4.26 6.91
N GLN A 26 -10.28 -3.87 6.83
CA GLN A 26 -10.93 -3.13 7.90
C GLN A 26 -11.44 -4.12 8.94
N GLU A 27 -11.17 -3.84 10.21
CA GLU A 27 -11.72 -4.63 11.31
C GLU A 27 -13.24 -4.49 11.37
N PRO A 28 -13.99 -5.54 11.76
CA PRO A 28 -15.46 -5.55 11.73
C PRO A 28 -16.11 -4.40 12.51
N ASN A 29 -15.52 -4.03 13.63
CA ASN A 29 -16.03 -3.00 14.55
C ASN A 29 -15.33 -1.63 14.38
N ALA A 30 -14.63 -1.41 13.28
CA ALA A 30 -13.91 -0.17 13.01
C ALA A 30 -14.46 0.52 11.76
N GLN A 31 -14.37 1.84 11.75
CA GLN A 31 -14.64 2.65 10.56
C GLN A 31 -13.39 3.44 10.18
N SER A 32 -12.85 3.15 9.00
CA SER A 32 -11.74 3.90 8.45
C SER A 32 -12.23 5.11 7.65
N SER A 33 -11.49 6.22 7.75
CA SER A 33 -11.67 7.37 6.86
C SER A 33 -11.15 7.12 5.44
N TRP A 34 -10.39 6.04 5.26
CA TRP A 34 -9.74 5.68 4.01
C TRP A 34 -8.94 6.85 3.41
N TYR A 35 -8.04 7.40 4.20
CA TYR A 35 -7.17 8.49 3.78
C TYR A 35 -6.33 8.13 2.54
N GLY A 36 -5.86 6.91 2.47
CA GLY A 36 -5.14 6.35 1.35
C GLY A 36 -5.34 4.83 1.25
N PHE A 37 -4.83 4.26 0.20
CA PHE A 37 -4.90 2.84 -0.09
C PHE A 37 -3.52 2.20 0.01
N ASN A 38 -3.33 1.38 1.02
CA ASN A 38 -2.10 0.61 1.23
C ASN A 38 -2.10 -0.63 0.34
N LEU A 39 -0.98 -0.84 -0.34
CA LEU A 39 -0.70 -1.99 -1.19
C LEU A 39 0.63 -2.60 -0.75
N ILE A 40 0.64 -3.90 -0.56
CA ILE A 40 1.84 -4.68 -0.25
C ILE A 40 2.04 -5.67 -1.39
N LEU A 41 3.13 -5.51 -2.12
CA LEU A 41 3.45 -6.36 -3.27
C LEU A 41 3.82 -7.78 -2.80
N THR A 42 3.22 -8.77 -3.44
CA THR A 42 3.43 -10.21 -3.17
C THR A 42 3.58 -10.98 -4.49
N GLY A 43 3.72 -12.29 -4.43
CA GLY A 43 3.81 -13.12 -5.63
C GLY A 43 4.84 -12.61 -6.62
N ASN A 44 4.46 -12.48 -7.88
CA ASN A 44 5.33 -12.05 -8.98
C ASN A 44 5.83 -10.59 -8.86
N LEU A 45 5.19 -9.77 -8.01
CA LEU A 45 5.59 -8.39 -7.75
C LEU A 45 6.42 -8.22 -6.48
N LYS A 46 6.63 -9.28 -5.70
CA LYS A 46 7.49 -9.24 -4.51
C LYS A 46 8.89 -8.74 -4.87
N ASN A 47 9.44 -7.85 -4.05
CA ASN A 47 10.75 -7.21 -4.22
C ASN A 47 10.91 -6.28 -5.44
N LYS A 48 9.85 -6.06 -6.22
CA LYS A 48 9.84 -5.15 -7.38
C LYS A 48 9.31 -3.75 -7.04
N ARG A 49 9.16 -3.40 -5.75
CA ARG A 49 8.57 -2.13 -5.32
C ARG A 49 9.19 -0.91 -6.02
N ARG A 50 10.52 -0.86 -6.10
CA ARG A 50 11.25 0.26 -6.72
C ARG A 50 10.90 0.43 -8.20
N GLU A 51 10.81 -0.66 -8.93
CA GLU A 51 10.43 -0.68 -10.34
C GLU A 51 8.97 -0.27 -10.52
N ILE A 52 8.07 -0.84 -9.72
CA ILE A 52 6.63 -0.52 -9.74
C ILE A 52 6.41 0.96 -9.44
N ILE A 53 7.04 1.52 -8.40
CA ILE A 53 6.92 2.94 -8.05
C ILE A 53 7.37 3.83 -9.21
N ARG A 54 8.50 3.51 -9.86
CA ARG A 54 8.97 4.27 -11.03
C ARG A 54 7.94 4.27 -12.16
N LYS A 55 7.31 3.13 -12.45
CA LYS A 55 6.27 3.01 -13.46
C LYS A 55 5.02 3.81 -13.10
N LEU A 56 4.60 3.76 -11.83
CA LEU A 56 3.46 4.53 -11.36
C LEU A 56 3.70 6.05 -11.48
N ILE A 57 4.89 6.52 -11.06
CA ILE A 57 5.28 7.94 -11.19
C ILE A 57 5.35 8.36 -12.66
N LYS A 58 5.91 7.54 -13.54
CA LYS A 58 5.92 7.79 -15.00
C LYS A 58 4.51 7.95 -15.56
N ASN A 59 3.53 7.23 -14.99
CA ASN A 59 2.12 7.33 -15.34
C ASN A 59 1.37 8.41 -14.52
N LYS A 60 2.10 9.34 -13.88
CA LYS A 60 1.54 10.47 -13.11
C LYS A 60 0.67 10.05 -11.91
N ILE A 61 0.94 8.88 -11.35
CA ILE A 61 0.32 8.40 -10.12
C ILE A 61 1.25 8.75 -8.95
N GLU A 62 0.78 9.59 -8.05
CA GLU A 62 1.52 9.91 -6.82
C GLU A 62 1.52 8.70 -5.88
N VAL A 63 2.71 8.32 -5.48
CA VAL A 63 2.97 7.17 -4.60
C VAL A 63 3.81 7.61 -3.43
N ARG A 64 3.50 7.09 -2.26
CA ARG A 64 4.29 7.30 -1.04
C ARG A 64 4.69 5.97 -0.42
N PRO A 65 5.86 5.88 0.21
CA PRO A 65 6.22 4.70 0.99
C PRO A 65 5.22 4.50 2.14
N THR A 66 5.10 3.26 2.59
CA THR A 66 4.26 2.94 3.75
C THR A 66 4.90 3.55 4.99
N MET A 67 4.47 4.75 5.35
CA MET A 67 4.88 5.53 6.52
C MET A 67 6.30 5.17 7.02
N THR A 68 6.37 4.62 8.24
CA THR A 68 7.63 4.23 8.89
C THR A 68 8.12 2.84 8.44
N GLY A 69 7.24 2.02 7.84
CA GLY A 69 7.56 0.64 7.45
C GLY A 69 8.05 -0.18 8.66
N ASN A 70 9.34 -0.46 8.71
CA ASN A 70 10.01 -1.00 9.89
C ASN A 70 10.75 0.11 10.65
N PHE A 71 10.19 0.55 11.77
CA PHE A 71 10.75 1.66 12.56
C PHE A 71 12.19 1.40 13.03
N LEU A 72 12.57 0.14 13.25
CA LEU A 72 13.94 -0.22 13.63
C LEU A 72 14.99 0.18 12.58
N ASN A 73 14.59 0.38 11.33
CA ASN A 73 15.48 0.86 10.27
C ASN A 73 15.64 2.39 10.27
N ASN A 74 14.90 3.11 11.12
CA ASN A 74 14.97 4.56 11.17
C ASN A 74 16.27 4.99 11.88
N PRO A 75 17.04 5.93 11.32
CA PRO A 75 18.27 6.44 11.95
C PRO A 75 18.07 7.00 13.37
N VAL A 76 16.87 7.47 13.71
CA VAL A 76 16.56 7.98 15.05
C VAL A 76 16.73 6.92 16.14
N MET A 77 16.64 5.64 15.79
CA MET A 77 16.83 4.53 16.73
C MET A 77 18.19 4.53 17.42
N LYS A 78 19.21 5.16 16.81
CA LYS A 78 20.54 5.30 17.41
C LYS A 78 20.56 6.22 18.65
N PHE A 79 19.53 7.04 18.80
CA PHE A 79 19.41 8.00 19.89
C PHE A 79 18.38 7.59 20.95
N LEU A 80 17.75 6.43 20.77
CA LEU A 80 16.73 5.93 21.68
C LEU A 80 17.27 4.74 22.45
N ASP A 81 16.98 4.70 23.75
CA ASP A 81 17.15 3.52 24.57
C ASP A 81 15.91 2.63 24.38
N TYR A 82 16.09 1.42 23.84
CA TYR A 82 14.97 0.54 23.53
C TYR A 82 15.38 -0.94 23.56
N GLU A 83 14.39 -1.77 23.76
CA GLU A 83 14.51 -3.23 23.65
C GLU A 83 13.64 -3.73 22.48
N ALA A 84 14.23 -4.45 21.53
CA ALA A 84 13.51 -5.03 20.42
C ALA A 84 13.14 -6.49 20.71
N LYS A 85 11.82 -6.80 20.77
CA LYS A 85 11.32 -8.16 21.03
C LYS A 85 10.65 -8.73 19.79
N GLY A 86 11.06 -9.95 19.39
CA GLY A 86 10.49 -10.70 18.27
C GLY A 86 11.31 -10.66 16.99
N THR A 87 10.75 -11.20 15.91
CA THR A 87 11.48 -11.40 14.64
C THR A 87 11.27 -10.28 13.61
N PHE A 88 10.25 -9.47 13.80
CA PHE A 88 9.86 -8.36 12.92
C PHE A 88 9.69 -8.73 11.43
N LYS A 89 9.44 -10.01 11.10
CA LYS A 89 9.32 -10.50 9.72
C LYS A 89 8.27 -9.72 8.92
N ASN A 90 7.10 -9.49 9.50
CA ASN A 90 6.02 -8.76 8.84
C ASN A 90 6.37 -7.28 8.64
N ALA A 91 6.94 -6.63 9.64
CA ALA A 91 7.38 -5.23 9.53
C ALA A 91 8.44 -5.06 8.43
N LYS A 92 9.44 -5.95 8.39
CA LYS A 92 10.47 -5.97 7.32
C LYS A 92 9.85 -6.19 5.94
N PHE A 93 8.89 -7.12 5.83
CA PHE A 93 8.23 -7.42 4.57
C PHE A 93 7.42 -6.21 4.06
N ILE A 94 6.66 -5.56 4.94
CA ILE A 94 5.89 -4.36 4.60
C ILE A 94 6.83 -3.21 4.22
N ASP A 95 7.91 -3.01 4.95
CA ASP A 95 8.92 -1.99 4.67
C ASP A 95 9.53 -2.14 3.27
N GLN A 96 9.80 -3.37 2.85
CA GLN A 96 10.40 -3.68 1.55
C GLN A 96 9.40 -3.64 0.39
N ASN A 97 8.14 -4.00 0.62
CA ASN A 97 7.15 -4.26 -0.44
C ASN A 97 5.92 -3.35 -0.39
N GLY A 98 5.78 -2.55 0.67
CA GLY A 98 4.62 -1.70 0.89
C GLY A 98 4.76 -0.30 0.28
N PHE A 99 3.66 0.22 -0.21
CA PHE A 99 3.48 1.62 -0.59
C PHE A 99 2.00 2.00 -0.49
N PHE A 100 1.68 3.28 -0.56
CA PHE A 100 0.30 3.70 -0.64
C PHE A 100 0.06 4.79 -1.69
N VAL A 101 -1.16 4.85 -2.16
CA VAL A 101 -1.68 5.89 -3.04
C VAL A 101 -2.80 6.66 -2.34
N GLY A 102 -2.94 7.95 -2.66
CA GLY A 102 -3.93 8.81 -2.03
C GLY A 102 -5.37 8.46 -2.41
N ASN A 103 -6.29 8.71 -1.50
CA ASN A 103 -7.72 8.64 -1.75
C ASN A 103 -8.32 10.05 -1.70
N TYR A 104 -8.22 10.79 -2.79
CA TYR A 104 -8.79 12.12 -2.90
C TYR A 104 -10.33 12.06 -2.85
N PRO A 105 -11.02 13.03 -2.21
CA PRO A 105 -12.48 12.99 -2.04
C PRO A 105 -13.26 13.37 -3.31
N LYS A 106 -12.94 12.74 -4.43
CA LYS A 106 -13.67 12.76 -5.70
C LYS A 106 -13.92 11.34 -6.19
N ASN A 107 -14.71 11.17 -7.23
CA ASN A 107 -14.90 9.86 -7.86
C ASN A 107 -13.58 9.41 -8.52
N LEU A 108 -12.99 8.33 -8.02
CA LEU A 108 -11.72 7.76 -8.50
C LEU A 108 -11.89 6.50 -9.35
N ASN A 109 -13.07 6.27 -9.93
CA ASN A 109 -13.32 5.05 -10.72
C ASN A 109 -12.29 4.86 -11.86
N LYS A 110 -12.01 5.92 -12.60
CA LYS A 110 -11.05 5.88 -13.72
C LYS A 110 -9.63 5.63 -13.21
N GLU A 111 -9.23 6.37 -12.18
CA GLU A 111 -7.89 6.33 -11.59
C GLU A 111 -7.60 4.97 -10.94
N LEU A 112 -8.54 4.40 -10.20
CA LEU A 112 -8.37 3.09 -9.58
C LEU A 112 -8.32 1.95 -10.59
N ASN A 113 -9.13 1.99 -11.63
CA ASN A 113 -9.04 1.02 -12.73
C ASN A 113 -7.73 1.16 -13.51
N PHE A 114 -7.24 2.37 -13.70
CA PHE A 114 -5.95 2.61 -14.35
C PHE A 114 -4.79 2.07 -13.51
N LEU A 115 -4.76 2.37 -12.22
CA LEU A 115 -3.79 1.80 -11.27
C LEU A 115 -3.82 0.26 -11.32
N TYR A 116 -5.01 -0.33 -11.27
CA TYR A 116 -5.18 -1.78 -11.35
C TYR A 116 -4.58 -2.37 -12.62
N LYS A 117 -4.90 -1.80 -13.79
CA LYS A 117 -4.38 -2.29 -15.08
C LYS A 117 -2.86 -2.25 -15.18
N ILE A 118 -2.23 -1.19 -14.64
CA ILE A 118 -0.76 -1.10 -14.61
C ILE A 118 -0.19 -2.26 -13.78
N LEU A 119 -0.68 -2.45 -12.56
CA LEU A 119 -0.16 -3.48 -11.66
C LEU A 119 -0.45 -4.90 -12.15
N GLU A 120 -1.63 -5.14 -12.69
CA GLU A 120 -2.00 -6.44 -13.28
C GLU A 120 -1.09 -6.81 -14.46
N LYS A 121 -0.79 -5.84 -15.34
CA LYS A 121 0.14 -6.04 -16.44
C LYS A 121 1.56 -6.41 -15.98
N GLU A 122 2.02 -5.79 -14.89
CA GLU A 122 3.34 -6.09 -14.32
C GLU A 122 3.38 -7.43 -13.59
N ALA A 123 2.23 -7.93 -13.15
CA ALA A 123 2.11 -9.22 -12.47
C ALA A 123 1.96 -10.39 -13.46
N SER A 124 1.60 -10.10 -14.68
CA SER A 124 1.49 -11.11 -15.76
C SER A 124 2.86 -11.45 -16.32
#